data_e5b95ccb0635e4531c7d64a2bc1c5a22
#
_entry.id   e5b95ccb0635e4531c7d64a2bc1c5a22
#
_cell.length_a   1.000
_cell.length_b   1.000
_cell.length_c   1.000
_cell.angle_alpha   90.00
_cell.angle_beta   90.00
_cell.angle_gamma   90.00
#
_symmetry.space_group_name_H-M   'P 1'
#
loop_
_entity.id
_entity.type
_entity.pdbx_description
1 polymer ?
#
loop_
_entity_poly.entity_id
_entity_poly.type
_entity_poly.pdbx_seq_one_letter_code
_entity_poly.pdbx_strand_id
1 'polypeptide(L)'
;MKTNLKRLALIALILSGGSTAFGDQTDQSVGDLPGYGETAYFHEDATYAENAEKSPTFVGDSHVGDDYVGDLPLEMPSLKVQSASHALPTAPTAVSPAKINATLTPLQALKASKSSANCEPTCESAGGSEAAGSLMGRINRKMQQSDYWMSTEALLWFAPNRDMPSLITTSDPQTLPVLPEGGAGNVETAFGDQVNGEVSGGVRLDFGKQVSEDFSIGGRLWWMANNDDSYSASGNGSEMSIGRPFYNVSLLDNDALLVALEQPAGSNDPNFTGAIAAQSQISLWAAEAYGLITLAEVESSSLDLIGGYSHFSIDDSLFIQSVSINEDTARIREITDSFDIENRFNGGQIGFKFAMNHGRWTASSLTKIHLGNMNQKVNIAGSWVDQVPPLAPTTRAGGLLAVGNQGEFQRDTFAFAPEVNFKLGYSIRDNVNLTLGYSFIYFDNVALVGDVIDTHVDDDWIALGIPGSRPAFDFDDSSLWVQGIDFGLTIEI
;
A
#
# COMPACT_ATOMS: atom_id res chain seq x y z
N MET A 1 34.99 33.49 1.57
CA MET A 1 33.56 33.30 1.42
C MET A 1 33.13 32.56 0.15
N LYS A 2 33.62 32.93 -1.05
CA LYS A 2 33.20 32.25 -2.32
C LYS A 2 33.59 30.73 -2.42
N THR A 3 34.59 30.29 -1.70
CA THR A 3 35.08 28.87 -1.74
C THR A 3 34.23 27.92 -0.92
N ASN A 4 33.57 28.42 0.12
CA ASN A 4 32.72 27.61 0.99
C ASN A 4 31.32 27.36 0.39
N LEU A 5 30.82 28.32 -0.41
CA LEU A 5 29.53 28.18 -1.07
C LEU A 5 29.53 27.08 -2.15
N LYS A 6 30.67 26.92 -2.87
CA LYS A 6 30.82 25.83 -3.87
C LYS A 6 30.93 24.44 -3.23
N ARG A 7 31.46 24.35 -2.01
CA ARG A 7 31.51 23.07 -1.27
C ARG A 7 30.15 22.68 -0.70
N LEU A 8 29.37 23.67 -0.24
CA LEU A 8 28.00 23.41 0.24
C LEU A 8 27.05 23.01 -0.91
N ALA A 9 27.16 23.65 -2.08
CA ALA A 9 26.39 23.27 -3.26
C ALA A 9 26.74 21.85 -3.78
N LEU A 10 28.01 21.44 -3.65
CA LEU A 10 28.48 20.13 -4.05
C LEU A 10 27.98 19.03 -3.10
N ILE A 11 27.89 19.32 -1.80
CA ILE A 11 27.35 18.39 -0.80
C ILE A 11 25.84 18.21 -1.00
N ALA A 12 25.09 19.26 -1.30
CA ALA A 12 23.65 19.16 -1.62
C ALA A 12 23.40 18.35 -2.92
N LEU A 13 24.31 18.45 -3.90
CA LEU A 13 24.18 17.69 -5.16
C LEU A 13 24.55 16.21 -4.99
N ILE A 14 25.46 15.87 -4.07
CA ILE A 14 25.84 14.49 -3.76
C ILE A 14 24.74 13.77 -2.95
N LEU A 15 24.02 14.51 -2.09
CA LEU A 15 22.90 13.98 -1.31
C LEU A 15 21.61 13.85 -2.13
N SER A 16 21.49 14.54 -3.27
CA SER A 16 20.34 14.48 -4.16
C SER A 16 20.48 13.42 -5.28
N GLY A 17 21.17 12.31 -5.04
CA GLY A 17 21.21 11.08 -5.84
C GLY A 17 21.00 11.25 -7.34
N GLY A 18 21.96 11.85 -8.05
CA GLY A 18 21.95 11.91 -9.51
C GLY A 18 22.20 10.51 -10.08
N SER A 19 21.16 9.81 -10.47
CA SER A 19 21.22 8.59 -11.26
C SER A 19 21.77 8.91 -12.65
N THR A 20 23.04 8.66 -12.87
CA THR A 20 23.63 8.67 -14.23
C THR A 20 23.42 7.29 -14.84
N ALA A 21 22.56 7.24 -15.87
CA ALA A 21 22.41 6.09 -16.75
C ALA A 21 23.77 5.70 -17.33
N PHE A 22 24.19 4.47 -17.08
CA PHE A 22 25.30 3.84 -17.80
C PHE A 22 24.74 3.21 -19.07
N GLY A 23 25.18 3.76 -20.20
CA GLY A 23 24.92 3.23 -21.53
C GLY A 23 25.67 1.93 -21.78
N ASP A 24 25.00 1.14 -22.50
CA ASP A 24 25.38 -0.07 -23.23
C ASP A 24 26.73 0.07 -23.94
N GLN A 25 27.66 -0.83 -23.69
CA GLN A 25 28.73 -1.17 -24.62
C GLN A 25 28.94 -2.67 -24.68
N THR A 26 28.57 -3.16 -25.83
CA THR A 26 28.85 -4.50 -26.38
C THR A 26 30.35 -4.74 -26.59
N ASP A 27 30.68 -6.04 -26.43
CA ASP A 27 31.68 -6.80 -27.18
C ASP A 27 33.16 -6.67 -26.82
N GLN A 28 33.74 -7.74 -26.30
CA GLN A 28 34.85 -8.46 -26.88
C GLN A 28 35.21 -9.76 -26.14
N SER A 29 35.38 -10.73 -26.97
CA SER A 29 35.73 -12.13 -26.83
C SER A 29 37.08 -12.46 -26.17
N VAL A 30 37.23 -13.77 -25.84
CA VAL A 30 38.42 -14.65 -25.82
C VAL A 30 39.10 -14.89 -24.47
N GLY A 31 39.11 -16.14 -24.06
CA GLY A 31 40.08 -16.70 -23.12
C GLY A 31 39.70 -18.05 -22.53
N ASP A 32 39.95 -19.14 -23.24
CA ASP A 32 39.96 -20.53 -22.75
C ASP A 32 40.90 -20.76 -21.57
N LEU A 33 40.55 -21.74 -20.72
CA LEU A 33 41.30 -22.86 -20.13
C LEU A 33 40.95 -23.14 -18.67
N PRO A 34 41.23 -24.34 -18.10
CA PRO A 34 40.71 -25.67 -18.40
C PRO A 34 40.12 -26.38 -17.15
N GLY A 35 39.43 -27.47 -17.43
CA GLY A 35 38.77 -28.44 -16.63
C GLY A 35 39.51 -29.12 -15.47
N TYR A 36 38.71 -29.76 -14.67
CA TYR A 36 38.86 -30.94 -13.83
C TYR A 36 37.45 -31.25 -13.34
N GLY A 37 36.87 -32.39 -13.45
CA GLY A 37 37.31 -33.75 -13.44
C GLY A 37 36.09 -34.58 -13.05
N GLU A 38 35.87 -35.62 -13.81
CA GLU A 38 34.88 -36.70 -13.63
C GLU A 38 34.76 -37.24 -12.21
N THR A 39 33.62 -37.71 -11.88
CA THR A 39 33.17 -39.09 -11.57
C THR A 39 32.17 -39.12 -10.39
N ALA A 40 30.98 -39.66 -10.53
CA ALA A 40 30.69 -41.03 -10.18
C ALA A 40 29.20 -41.33 -10.46
N TYR A 41 29.01 -42.34 -11.26
CA TYR A 41 27.78 -43.12 -11.43
C TYR A 41 27.44 -43.86 -10.13
N PHE A 42 26.17 -43.88 -9.73
CA PHE A 42 25.58 -45.00 -9.01
C PHE A 42 24.26 -45.34 -9.65
N HIS A 43 24.29 -46.51 -10.30
CA HIS A 43 23.15 -47.34 -10.63
C HIS A 43 22.76 -48.09 -9.35
N GLU A 44 21.50 -48.13 -9.01
CA GLU A 44 20.92 -49.29 -8.35
C GLU A 44 19.46 -49.49 -8.78
N ASP A 45 19.28 -50.59 -9.52
CA ASP A 45 18.01 -51.21 -9.84
C ASP A 45 17.32 -51.71 -8.55
N ALA A 46 16.03 -51.47 -8.42
CA ALA A 46 15.18 -52.28 -7.57
C ALA A 46 13.81 -52.46 -8.23
N THR A 47 13.64 -53.55 -8.89
CA THR A 47 12.40 -54.19 -9.29
C THR A 47 11.52 -54.47 -8.04
N TYR A 48 10.27 -54.03 -8.07
CA TYR A 48 9.23 -54.61 -7.24
C TYR A 48 8.00 -54.99 -8.08
N ALA A 49 7.63 -56.24 -7.86
CA ALA A 49 6.64 -57.00 -8.57
C ALA A 49 5.19 -56.60 -8.28
N GLU A 50 4.38 -56.79 -9.30
CA GLU A 50 2.95 -57.03 -9.32
C GLU A 50 2.35 -57.61 -8.03
N ASN A 51 1.26 -56.99 -7.54
CA ASN A 51 0.14 -57.71 -6.95
C ASN A 51 -1.17 -57.03 -7.32
N ALA A 52 -1.83 -57.59 -8.29
CA ALA A 52 -3.24 -57.38 -8.59
C ALA A 52 -4.09 -58.20 -7.58
N GLU A 53 -4.97 -57.57 -6.82
CA GLU A 53 -6.14 -58.22 -6.23
C GLU A 53 -7.34 -57.29 -6.07
N LYS A 54 -8.31 -57.55 -6.96
CA LYS A 54 -9.76 -57.61 -6.73
C LYS A 54 -10.53 -56.41 -6.24
N SER A 55 -11.22 -55.81 -7.20
CA SER A 55 -12.46 -55.05 -6.98
C SER A 55 -13.60 -55.91 -6.48
N PRO A 56 -14.42 -55.47 -5.54
CA PRO A 56 -15.73 -56.07 -5.28
C PRO A 56 -16.77 -55.43 -6.21
N THR A 57 -17.36 -56.30 -7.04
CA THR A 57 -18.56 -56.05 -7.82
C THR A 57 -19.77 -55.86 -6.88
N PHE A 58 -20.42 -54.74 -6.94
CA PHE A 58 -21.75 -54.55 -6.36
C PHE A 58 -22.79 -54.64 -7.48
N VAL A 59 -23.65 -55.64 -7.36
CA VAL A 59 -24.81 -55.88 -8.22
C VAL A 59 -25.93 -54.93 -7.76
N GLY A 60 -26.34 -54.04 -8.62
CA GLY A 60 -27.45 -53.15 -8.36
C GLY A 60 -28.75 -53.72 -8.85
N ASP A 61 -29.82 -53.46 -8.13
CA ASP A 61 -31.19 -53.76 -8.53
C ASP A 61 -31.84 -52.47 -9.03
N SER A 62 -32.39 -52.58 -10.24
CA SER A 62 -33.17 -51.57 -10.94
C SER A 62 -34.57 -51.45 -10.37
N HIS A 63 -35.02 -50.24 -9.97
CA HIS A 63 -36.43 -49.91 -10.02
C HIS A 63 -36.66 -48.47 -10.55
N VAL A 64 -37.36 -48.48 -11.63
CA VAL A 64 -37.93 -47.34 -12.37
C VAL A 64 -39.01 -46.67 -11.54
N GLY A 65 -38.98 -45.33 -11.52
CA GLY A 65 -40.06 -44.48 -11.06
C GLY A 65 -39.96 -43.12 -11.73
N ASP A 66 -40.68 -42.99 -12.85
CA ASP A 66 -40.91 -41.72 -13.54
C ASP A 66 -41.70 -40.73 -12.67
N ASP A 67 -41.54 -39.46 -13.00
CA ASP A 67 -42.33 -38.27 -12.66
C ASP A 67 -41.75 -37.38 -11.54
N TYR A 68 -41.05 -36.35 -11.96
CA TYR A 68 -41.38 -34.91 -11.74
C TYR A 68 -40.31 -34.03 -12.35
N VAL A 69 -40.55 -33.59 -13.59
CA VAL A 69 -39.85 -32.44 -14.19
C VAL A 69 -40.56 -31.20 -13.68
N GLY A 70 -40.01 -30.57 -12.69
CA GLY A 70 -40.38 -29.22 -12.27
C GLY A 70 -39.24 -28.29 -12.64
N ASP A 71 -39.44 -27.49 -13.70
CA ASP A 71 -38.58 -26.35 -14.01
C ASP A 71 -38.61 -25.37 -12.82
N LEU A 72 -37.61 -25.47 -11.97
CA LEU A 72 -37.27 -24.39 -11.03
C LEU A 72 -36.29 -23.48 -11.73
N PRO A 73 -36.61 -22.19 -11.90
CA PRO A 73 -35.62 -21.22 -12.32
C PRO A 73 -34.54 -21.14 -11.25
N LEU A 74 -33.34 -21.59 -11.58
CA LEU A 74 -32.13 -21.37 -10.78
C LEU A 74 -31.80 -19.87 -10.83
N GLU A 75 -32.42 -19.10 -9.93
CA GLU A 75 -31.92 -17.76 -9.64
C GLU A 75 -30.56 -17.93 -8.95
N MET A 76 -29.49 -17.64 -9.67
CA MET A 76 -28.16 -17.56 -9.06
C MET A 76 -28.19 -16.52 -7.96
N PRO A 77 -27.71 -16.84 -6.76
CA PRO A 77 -27.58 -15.84 -5.70
C PRO A 77 -26.68 -14.71 -6.19
N SER A 78 -27.20 -13.49 -6.18
CA SER A 78 -26.40 -12.31 -6.51
C SER A 78 -25.27 -12.21 -5.49
N LEU A 79 -24.03 -12.32 -5.96
CA LEU A 79 -22.84 -12.05 -5.17
C LEU A 79 -22.92 -10.61 -4.65
N LYS A 80 -23.18 -10.48 -3.36
CA LYS A 80 -23.01 -9.20 -2.68
C LYS A 80 -21.56 -9.16 -2.22
N VAL A 81 -20.72 -8.48 -2.98
CA VAL A 81 -19.41 -8.07 -2.48
C VAL A 81 -19.68 -7.18 -1.27
N GLN A 82 -19.55 -7.74 -0.08
CA GLN A 82 -19.47 -6.92 1.12
C GLN A 82 -18.06 -6.31 1.07
N SER A 83 -17.95 -5.11 0.50
CA SER A 83 -16.79 -4.29 0.80
C SER A 83 -16.74 -4.21 2.33
N ALA A 84 -15.71 -4.78 2.92
CA ALA A 84 -15.36 -4.51 4.29
C ALA A 84 -14.94 -3.04 4.34
N SER A 85 -15.92 -2.12 4.29
CA SER A 85 -15.69 -0.76 4.68
C SER A 85 -15.31 -0.83 6.16
N HIS A 86 -14.02 -0.83 6.45
CA HIS A 86 -13.56 -0.44 7.78
C HIS A 86 -14.21 0.92 8.03
N ALA A 87 -15.24 0.91 8.87
CA ALA A 87 -15.84 2.13 9.33
C ALA A 87 -14.69 2.98 9.88
N LEU A 88 -14.46 4.13 9.26
CA LEU A 88 -13.63 5.19 9.85
C LEU A 88 -13.93 5.18 11.35
N PRO A 89 -12.92 5.18 12.22
CA PRO A 89 -13.14 5.26 13.66
C PRO A 89 -14.06 6.45 13.87
N THR A 90 -15.27 6.18 14.38
CA THR A 90 -16.25 7.21 14.71
C THR A 90 -15.54 8.21 15.59
N ALA A 91 -15.47 9.44 15.12
CA ALA A 91 -14.96 10.56 15.91
C ALA A 91 -15.56 10.46 17.31
N PRO A 92 -14.75 10.62 18.36
CA PRO A 92 -15.25 10.51 19.72
C PRO A 92 -16.45 11.43 19.86
N THR A 93 -17.57 10.88 20.24
CA THR A 93 -18.83 11.60 20.50
C THR A 93 -18.50 12.80 21.37
N ALA A 94 -18.72 13.99 20.84
CA ALA A 94 -18.51 15.22 21.57
C ALA A 94 -19.33 15.14 22.86
N VAL A 95 -18.64 14.99 23.97
CA VAL A 95 -19.22 15.09 25.30
C VAL A 95 -19.69 16.55 25.46
N SER A 96 -20.98 16.71 25.53
CA SER A 96 -21.61 18.01 25.78
C SER A 96 -20.95 18.66 27.00
N PRO A 97 -20.45 19.90 26.92
CA PRO A 97 -19.82 20.52 28.07
C PRO A 97 -20.87 20.77 29.15
N ALA A 98 -20.71 20.12 30.29
CA ALA A 98 -21.45 20.43 31.51
C ALA A 98 -21.22 21.92 31.82
N LYS A 99 -22.33 22.64 32.01
CA LYS A 99 -22.34 24.05 32.40
C LYS A 99 -21.66 24.19 33.76
N ILE A 100 -20.42 24.63 33.78
CA ILE A 100 -19.76 25.10 34.98
C ILE A 100 -20.07 26.60 35.10
N ASN A 101 -20.97 26.95 36.00
CA ASN A 101 -21.18 28.31 36.45
C ASN A 101 -19.96 28.71 37.28
N ALA A 102 -19.00 29.39 36.68
CA ALA A 102 -17.95 30.10 37.40
C ALA A 102 -18.30 31.59 37.42
N THR A 103 -18.70 32.08 38.57
CA THR A 103 -18.89 33.50 38.89
C THR A 103 -17.54 34.19 38.85
N LEU A 104 -17.27 34.96 37.80
CA LEU A 104 -16.09 35.83 37.74
C LEU A 104 -16.42 37.19 38.33
N THR A 105 -15.80 37.50 39.45
CA THR A 105 -15.72 38.84 40.05
C THR A 105 -14.80 39.74 39.20
N PRO A 106 -15.15 40.99 38.94
CA PRO A 106 -14.33 41.88 38.11
C PRO A 106 -13.14 42.43 38.89
N LEU A 107 -11.92 42.24 38.39
CA LEU A 107 -10.72 42.89 38.89
C LEU A 107 -10.62 44.29 38.28
N GLN A 108 -10.42 45.25 39.13
CA GLN A 108 -10.37 46.67 38.89
C GLN A 108 -9.21 47.10 38.02
N ALA A 109 -9.50 48.04 37.13
CA ALA A 109 -8.56 48.74 36.28
C ALA A 109 -7.58 49.59 37.10
N LEU A 110 -6.27 49.36 36.92
CA LEU A 110 -5.22 50.26 37.36
C LEU A 110 -4.94 51.28 36.25
N LYS A 111 -5.27 52.55 36.54
CA LYS A 111 -4.89 53.71 35.75
C LYS A 111 -3.37 53.96 35.87
N ALA A 112 -2.65 53.88 34.76
CA ALA A 112 -1.28 54.42 34.70
C ALA A 112 -1.32 55.90 34.32
N SER A 113 -0.68 56.70 35.15
CA SER A 113 -0.57 58.15 35.03
C SER A 113 0.44 58.57 33.96
N LYS A 114 0.07 59.56 33.16
CA LYS A 114 0.95 60.29 32.25
C LYS A 114 1.95 61.12 33.05
N SER A 115 3.24 60.96 32.75
CA SER A 115 4.25 61.96 33.07
C SER A 115 4.82 62.51 31.77
N SER A 116 4.54 63.78 31.50
CA SER A 116 5.13 64.57 30.41
C SER A 116 6.44 65.20 30.90
N ALA A 117 7.50 64.98 30.20
CA ALA A 117 8.68 65.83 30.31
C ALA A 117 9.14 66.24 28.89
N ASN A 118 8.97 67.56 28.66
CA ASN A 118 9.54 68.29 27.55
C ASN A 118 11.06 68.38 27.68
N CYS A 119 11.80 68.17 26.56
CA CYS A 119 13.05 68.85 26.28
C CYS A 119 13.21 68.97 24.76
N GLU A 120 13.26 70.21 24.31
CA GLU A 120 13.59 70.67 22.98
C GLU A 120 15.11 71.04 22.90
N PRO A 121 15.66 71.48 21.76
CA PRO A 121 16.51 70.70 20.87
C PRO A 121 17.93 71.32 20.76
N THR A 122 18.89 70.55 20.26
CA THR A 122 20.07 71.13 19.62
C THR A 122 20.46 70.32 18.39
N CYS A 123 20.41 70.99 17.28
CA CYS A 123 20.97 70.58 15.99
C CYS A 123 22.48 70.48 16.07
N GLU A 124 23.03 69.34 15.56
CA GLU A 124 24.30 69.44 14.81
C GLU A 124 24.30 68.34 13.69
N SER A 125 24.52 68.87 12.49
CA SER A 125 24.59 68.13 11.23
C SER A 125 25.94 67.44 11.10
N ALA A 126 25.92 66.14 10.83
CA ALA A 126 27.01 65.41 10.17
C ALA A 126 26.44 64.47 9.15
N GLY A 127 26.74 64.75 7.88
CA GLY A 127 26.31 63.99 6.74
C GLY A 127 26.91 62.57 6.74
N GLY A 128 26.03 61.58 6.63
CA GLY A 128 26.37 60.23 6.31
C GLY A 128 25.32 59.74 5.32
N SER A 129 25.76 59.35 4.14
CA SER A 129 24.94 58.81 3.06
C SER A 129 24.12 57.64 3.56
N GLU A 130 22.82 57.84 3.68
CA GLU A 130 21.86 56.71 3.80
C GLU A 130 21.90 55.94 2.47
N ALA A 131 22.62 54.82 2.49
CA ALA A 131 22.45 53.78 1.51
C ALA A 131 20.99 53.35 1.55
N ALA A 132 20.31 53.57 0.44
CA ALA A 132 18.97 53.06 0.22
C ALA A 132 18.94 51.56 0.57
N GLY A 133 18.42 51.24 1.74
CA GLY A 133 18.16 49.84 2.14
C GLY A 133 17.31 49.20 1.05
N SER A 134 17.89 48.24 0.39
CA SER A 134 17.28 47.48 -0.69
C SER A 134 15.83 47.13 -0.32
N LEU A 135 14.92 47.36 -1.24
CA LEU A 135 13.52 46.94 -1.15
C LEU A 135 13.42 45.43 -0.74
N MET A 136 14.40 44.62 -1.16
CA MET A 136 14.64 43.24 -0.78
C MET A 136 14.86 43.02 0.72
N GLY A 137 15.63 43.88 1.39
CA GLY A 137 15.83 43.82 2.83
C GLY A 137 14.58 44.15 3.65
N ARG A 138 13.65 44.93 3.07
CA ARG A 138 12.33 45.19 3.69
C ARG A 138 11.35 44.05 3.44
N ILE A 139 11.43 43.37 2.31
CA ILE A 139 10.60 42.20 1.99
C ILE A 139 11.03 41.01 2.86
N ASN A 140 12.35 40.74 2.99
CA ASN A 140 12.85 39.68 3.88
C ASN A 140 12.51 39.96 5.36
N ARG A 141 12.55 41.22 5.82
CA ARG A 141 12.21 41.54 7.20
C ARG A 141 10.72 41.44 7.50
N LYS A 142 9.83 41.57 6.47
CA LYS A 142 8.39 41.32 6.61
C LYS A 142 8.04 39.83 6.53
N MET A 143 8.78 39.02 5.77
CA MET A 143 8.63 37.54 5.79
C MET A 143 9.07 36.95 7.12
N GLN A 144 9.97 37.57 7.86
CA GLN A 144 10.37 37.18 9.22
C GLN A 144 9.38 37.58 10.33
N GLN A 145 8.27 38.24 10.03
CA GLN A 145 7.30 38.69 11.02
C GLN A 145 6.04 37.77 11.13
N SER A 146 5.98 36.72 10.34
CA SER A 146 4.88 35.76 10.43
C SER A 146 5.27 34.66 11.42
N ASP A 147 4.62 34.68 12.60
CA ASP A 147 4.87 33.68 13.64
C ASP A 147 4.30 32.29 13.26
N TYR A 148 3.37 32.21 12.31
CA TYR A 148 2.68 30.98 11.94
C TYR A 148 2.66 30.77 10.43
N TRP A 149 2.76 29.53 9.99
CA TRP A 149 2.50 29.14 8.61
C TRP A 149 1.51 27.98 8.54
N MET A 150 0.78 27.91 7.43
CA MET A 150 -0.07 26.80 7.07
C MET A 150 0.03 26.56 5.55
N SER A 151 0.26 25.32 5.16
CA SER A 151 0.28 24.88 3.77
C SER A 151 -0.73 23.75 3.57
N THR A 152 -1.47 23.83 2.48
CA THR A 152 -2.35 22.76 2.02
C THR A 152 -1.94 22.38 0.61
N GLU A 153 -1.75 21.09 0.36
CA GLU A 153 -1.32 20.56 -0.92
C GLU A 153 -2.26 19.45 -1.39
N ALA A 154 -2.65 19.52 -2.65
CA ALA A 154 -3.26 18.40 -3.36
C ALA A 154 -2.14 17.53 -3.93
N LEU A 155 -2.23 16.24 -3.71
CA LEU A 155 -1.26 15.23 -4.13
C LEU A 155 -1.82 14.43 -5.28
N LEU A 156 -1.01 14.23 -6.32
CA LEU A 156 -1.25 13.28 -7.39
C LEU A 156 -0.06 12.32 -7.40
N TRP A 157 -0.16 11.28 -6.58
CA TRP A 157 0.92 10.33 -6.39
C TRP A 157 0.57 8.99 -6.99
N PHE A 158 1.60 8.25 -7.36
CA PHE A 158 1.45 6.90 -7.81
C PHE A 158 2.38 5.96 -7.01
N ALA A 159 1.89 4.76 -6.75
CA ALA A 159 2.63 3.64 -6.20
C ALA A 159 2.91 2.62 -7.30
N PRO A 160 3.97 1.78 -7.20
CA PRO A 160 4.16 0.67 -8.12
C PRO A 160 3.01 -0.34 -7.99
N ASN A 161 2.86 -1.17 -9.02
CA ASN A 161 2.06 -2.37 -8.87
C ASN A 161 2.59 -3.19 -7.70
N ARG A 162 1.68 -3.83 -6.96
CA ARG A 162 2.03 -4.81 -5.95
C ARG A 162 2.06 -6.20 -6.59
N ASP A 163 3.15 -6.92 -6.40
CA ASP A 163 3.27 -8.29 -6.86
C ASP A 163 2.33 -9.18 -6.03
N MET A 164 1.58 -10.03 -6.70
CA MET A 164 0.65 -10.98 -6.10
C MET A 164 0.70 -12.29 -6.86
N PRO A 165 0.44 -13.45 -6.26
CA PRO A 165 0.24 -14.65 -7.03
C PRO A 165 -1.00 -14.54 -7.92
N SER A 166 -1.07 -15.34 -8.99
CA SER A 166 -2.29 -15.46 -9.78
C SER A 166 -3.42 -16.02 -8.91
N LEU A 167 -4.53 -15.30 -8.78
CA LEU A 167 -5.61 -15.62 -7.86
C LEU A 167 -6.89 -16.06 -8.57
N ILE A 168 -7.09 -15.59 -9.81
CA ILE A 168 -8.17 -15.99 -10.69
C ILE A 168 -7.60 -16.20 -12.08
N THR A 169 -7.87 -17.35 -12.64
CA THR A 169 -7.49 -17.70 -14.01
C THR A 169 -8.71 -17.93 -14.87
N THR A 170 -8.57 -17.60 -16.16
CA THR A 170 -9.54 -17.88 -17.19
C THR A 170 -8.87 -18.62 -18.35
N SER A 171 -9.64 -19.43 -19.06
CA SER A 171 -9.17 -20.14 -20.25
C SER A 171 -10.27 -20.26 -21.30
N ASP A 172 -9.90 -20.69 -22.49
CA ASP A 172 -10.85 -21.00 -23.55
C ASP A 172 -11.93 -22.00 -23.05
N PRO A 173 -13.15 -21.97 -23.62
CA PRO A 173 -14.18 -22.96 -23.31
C PRO A 173 -13.64 -24.41 -23.40
N GLN A 174 -14.09 -25.25 -22.51
CA GLN A 174 -13.72 -26.68 -22.43
C GLN A 174 -12.21 -26.91 -22.14
N THR A 175 -11.50 -25.88 -21.69
CA THR A 175 -10.10 -25.98 -21.27
C THR A 175 -10.02 -25.69 -19.77
N LEU A 176 -9.23 -26.49 -19.05
CA LEU A 176 -9.02 -26.29 -17.62
C LEU A 176 -8.27 -24.98 -17.36
N PRO A 177 -8.73 -24.11 -16.46
CA PRO A 177 -8.07 -22.86 -16.12
C PRO A 177 -6.90 -23.04 -15.13
N VAL A 178 -6.05 -24.03 -15.40
CA VAL A 178 -4.88 -24.39 -14.58
C VAL A 178 -3.66 -23.67 -15.13
N LEU A 179 -2.88 -23.02 -14.25
CA LEU A 179 -1.64 -22.36 -14.64
C LEU A 179 -0.66 -23.38 -15.22
N PRO A 180 -0.02 -23.08 -16.36
CA PRO A 180 0.85 -24.03 -17.01
C PRO A 180 2.22 -24.15 -16.32
N GLU A 181 2.60 -25.34 -15.84
CA GLU A 181 3.99 -25.75 -15.95
C GLU A 181 4.20 -26.28 -17.38
N GLY A 182 4.58 -25.42 -18.30
CA GLY A 182 4.74 -25.77 -19.70
C GLY A 182 3.43 -25.88 -20.51
N GLY A 183 2.41 -25.13 -20.14
CA GLY A 183 1.02 -25.25 -20.49
C GLY A 183 0.67 -25.23 -21.96
N ALA A 184 -0.09 -26.23 -22.35
CA ALA A 184 -0.91 -26.22 -23.54
C ALA A 184 -2.26 -25.57 -23.16
N GLY A 185 -2.54 -24.39 -23.65
CA GLY A 185 -3.83 -23.72 -23.48
C GLY A 185 -3.68 -22.21 -23.29
N ASN A 186 -4.64 -21.44 -23.78
CA ASN A 186 -4.74 -20.02 -23.53
C ASN A 186 -5.28 -19.80 -22.11
N VAL A 187 -4.43 -19.97 -21.09
CA VAL A 187 -4.77 -19.66 -19.69
C VAL A 187 -4.20 -18.29 -19.37
N GLU A 188 -5.07 -17.40 -18.92
CA GLU A 188 -4.70 -16.03 -18.58
C GLU A 188 -5.01 -15.78 -17.11
N THR A 189 -4.15 -15.02 -16.43
CA THR A 189 -4.45 -14.47 -15.12
C THR A 189 -5.44 -13.33 -15.29
N ALA A 190 -6.65 -13.52 -14.77
CA ALA A 190 -7.70 -12.51 -14.80
C ALA A 190 -7.62 -11.56 -13.60
N PHE A 191 -7.06 -12.02 -12.47
CA PHE A 191 -6.79 -11.21 -11.29
C PHE A 191 -5.62 -11.78 -10.50
N GLY A 192 -4.70 -10.91 -10.08
CA GLY A 192 -3.42 -11.27 -9.49
C GLY A 192 -2.27 -10.78 -10.36
N ASP A 193 -1.08 -11.38 -10.23
CA ASP A 193 0.21 -11.00 -10.79
C ASP A 193 0.64 -9.60 -10.37
N GLN A 194 -0.02 -8.56 -10.85
CA GLN A 194 0.25 -7.17 -10.49
C GLN A 194 -1.05 -6.40 -10.30
N VAL A 195 -1.23 -5.79 -9.13
CA VAL A 195 -2.44 -5.06 -8.77
C VAL A 195 -2.12 -3.64 -8.27
N ASN A 196 -3.05 -2.72 -8.52
CA ASN A 196 -3.13 -1.37 -7.92
C ASN A 196 -1.96 -0.42 -8.14
N GLY A 197 -1.31 -0.41 -9.31
CA GLY A 197 -0.26 0.55 -9.67
C GLY A 197 -0.77 1.86 -10.27
N GLU A 198 -1.86 2.43 -9.80
CA GLU A 198 -2.48 3.60 -10.39
C GLU A 198 -2.13 4.91 -9.68
N VAL A 199 -2.50 6.02 -10.34
CA VAL A 199 -2.38 7.36 -9.75
C VAL A 199 -3.50 7.58 -8.74
N SER A 200 -3.13 7.88 -7.50
CA SER A 200 -4.06 8.21 -6.42
C SER A 200 -4.02 9.69 -6.08
N GLY A 201 -5.19 10.27 -5.81
CA GLY A 201 -5.31 11.59 -5.24
C GLY A 201 -5.04 11.59 -3.73
N GLY A 202 -4.52 12.69 -3.20
CA GLY A 202 -4.31 12.82 -1.76
C GLY A 202 -4.28 14.28 -1.32
N VAL A 203 -4.11 14.49 -0.03
CA VAL A 203 -3.98 15.81 0.57
C VAL A 203 -2.86 15.79 1.60
N ARG A 204 -2.05 16.86 1.61
CA ARG A 204 -1.05 17.12 2.66
C ARG A 204 -1.32 18.46 3.31
N LEU A 205 -1.31 18.47 4.63
CA LEU A 205 -1.39 19.66 5.47
C LEU A 205 -0.06 19.79 6.20
N ASP A 206 0.51 20.98 6.17
CA ASP A 206 1.74 21.32 6.89
C ASP A 206 1.51 22.63 7.62
N PHE A 207 1.78 22.68 8.91
CA PHE A 207 1.54 23.85 9.74
C PHE A 207 2.60 23.97 10.81
N GLY A 208 2.86 25.20 11.25
CA GLY A 208 3.82 25.39 12.30
C GLY A 208 3.91 26.82 12.80
N LYS A 209 4.85 27.00 13.71
CA LYS A 209 5.11 28.27 14.38
C LYS A 209 6.60 28.51 14.52
N GLN A 210 7.04 29.72 14.22
CA GLN A 210 8.37 30.21 14.58
C GLN A 210 8.39 30.54 16.07
N VAL A 211 9.27 29.89 16.84
CA VAL A 211 9.41 30.06 18.28
C VAL A 211 10.51 31.05 18.63
N SER A 212 11.59 31.07 17.83
CA SER A 212 12.69 32.01 17.89
C SER A 212 13.26 32.28 16.49
N GLU A 213 14.24 33.18 16.37
CA GLU A 213 14.85 33.51 15.09
C GLU A 213 15.42 32.26 14.36
N ASP A 214 15.98 31.30 15.12
CA ASP A 214 16.61 30.12 14.56
C ASP A 214 15.85 28.83 14.78
N PHE A 215 14.65 28.88 15.43
CA PHE A 215 13.92 27.66 15.79
C PHE A 215 12.43 27.75 15.52
N SER A 216 11.92 26.75 14.84
CA SER A 216 10.50 26.57 14.53
C SER A 216 10.02 25.18 14.90
N ILE A 217 8.74 25.05 15.21
CA ILE A 217 8.06 23.77 15.43
C ILE A 217 6.91 23.62 14.44
N GLY A 218 6.67 22.39 13.99
CA GLY A 218 5.61 22.13 13.02
C GLY A 218 5.04 20.73 13.12
N GLY A 219 3.96 20.53 12.39
CA GLY A 219 3.31 19.25 12.20
C GLY A 219 2.90 19.08 10.75
N ARG A 220 2.93 17.85 10.28
CA ARG A 220 2.52 17.47 8.94
C ARG A 220 1.57 16.29 9.01
N LEU A 221 0.51 16.35 8.23
CA LEU A 221 -0.44 15.27 8.02
C LEU A 221 -0.58 15.09 6.51
N TRP A 222 -0.59 13.84 6.05
CA TRP A 222 -0.96 13.56 4.68
C TRP A 222 -1.71 12.22 4.60
N TRP A 223 -2.56 12.10 3.63
CA TRP A 223 -3.28 10.86 3.32
C TRP A 223 -3.52 10.76 1.82
N MET A 224 -3.51 9.54 1.34
CA MET A 224 -3.86 9.18 -0.02
C MET A 224 -5.27 8.60 -0.06
N ALA A 225 -6.00 8.85 -1.13
CA ALA A 225 -7.22 8.10 -1.41
C ALA A 225 -6.86 6.63 -1.57
N ASN A 226 -7.79 5.77 -1.14
CA ASN A 226 -7.62 4.34 -1.30
C ASN A 226 -7.45 4.01 -2.79
N ASN A 227 -6.56 3.09 -3.07
CA ASN A 227 -6.38 2.52 -4.39
C ASN A 227 -6.97 1.11 -4.38
N ASP A 228 -8.03 0.91 -5.15
CA ASP A 228 -8.82 -0.32 -5.19
C ASP A 228 -8.68 -0.96 -6.57
N ASP A 229 -8.47 -2.27 -6.61
CA ASP A 229 -8.56 -3.08 -7.81
C ASP A 229 -9.56 -4.20 -7.58
N SER A 230 -10.41 -4.49 -8.57
CA SER A 230 -11.45 -5.49 -8.43
C SER A 230 -11.73 -6.21 -9.74
N TYR A 231 -12.06 -7.48 -9.60
CA TYR A 231 -12.48 -8.33 -10.70
C TYR A 231 -13.73 -9.10 -10.32
N SER A 232 -14.64 -9.30 -11.26
CA SER A 232 -15.78 -10.20 -11.10
C SER A 232 -16.15 -10.85 -12.40
N ALA A 233 -16.48 -12.14 -12.34
CA ALA A 233 -16.93 -12.92 -13.48
C ALA A 233 -17.95 -13.97 -13.06
N SER A 234 -18.81 -14.37 -13.99
CA SER A 234 -19.78 -15.47 -13.78
C SER A 234 -20.06 -16.16 -15.11
N GLY A 235 -20.36 -17.44 -15.08
CA GLY A 235 -20.68 -18.20 -16.28
C GLY A 235 -20.91 -19.68 -15.99
N ASN A 236 -21.16 -20.41 -17.06
CA ASN A 236 -21.30 -21.87 -17.04
C ASN A 236 -20.15 -22.57 -17.81
N GLY A 237 -19.10 -21.84 -18.17
CA GLY A 237 -17.97 -22.37 -18.93
C GLY A 237 -18.13 -22.39 -20.44
N SER A 238 -19.30 -22.00 -20.99
CA SER A 238 -19.57 -22.04 -22.45
C SER A 238 -18.85 -20.93 -23.22
N GLU A 239 -18.57 -19.80 -22.60
CA GLU A 239 -17.85 -18.68 -23.21
C GLU A 239 -16.38 -18.68 -22.78
N MET A 240 -16.11 -18.96 -21.50
CA MET A 240 -14.78 -19.11 -20.92
C MET A 240 -14.86 -19.97 -19.65
N SER A 241 -13.81 -20.71 -19.38
CA SER A 241 -13.63 -21.41 -18.11
C SER A 241 -13.05 -20.47 -17.06
N ILE A 242 -13.46 -20.62 -15.80
CA ILE A 242 -13.02 -19.78 -14.68
C ILE A 242 -12.55 -20.67 -13.54
N GLY A 243 -11.39 -20.39 -12.97
CA GLY A 243 -10.83 -21.14 -11.85
C GLY A 243 -10.04 -20.27 -10.88
N ARG A 244 -9.79 -20.85 -9.71
CA ARG A 244 -8.86 -20.34 -8.71
C ARG A 244 -7.63 -21.22 -8.70
N PRO A 245 -6.49 -20.75 -9.22
CA PRO A 245 -5.28 -21.56 -9.34
C PRO A 245 -4.61 -21.76 -7.98
N PHE A 246 -3.97 -22.89 -7.80
CA PHE A 246 -3.12 -23.24 -6.67
C PHE A 246 -2.12 -24.33 -7.06
N TYR A 247 -1.07 -24.50 -6.26
CA TYR A 247 -0.17 -25.63 -6.39
C TYR A 247 -0.64 -26.77 -5.46
N ASN A 248 -1.02 -27.90 -6.03
CA ASN A 248 -1.48 -29.07 -5.29
C ASN A 248 -0.27 -29.86 -4.76
N VAL A 249 -0.03 -29.79 -3.45
CA VAL A 249 1.14 -30.44 -2.84
C VAL A 249 1.07 -31.95 -2.83
N SER A 250 -0.13 -32.53 -2.93
CA SER A 250 -0.33 -33.98 -2.98
C SER A 250 -0.02 -34.54 -4.36
N LEU A 251 -0.35 -33.78 -5.43
CA LEU A 251 -0.11 -34.15 -6.81
C LEU A 251 1.26 -33.66 -7.32
N LEU A 252 1.89 -32.72 -6.61
CA LEU A 252 3.13 -32.03 -7.00
C LEU A 252 3.00 -31.32 -8.36
N ASP A 253 1.85 -30.73 -8.62
CA ASP A 253 1.52 -30.05 -9.87
C ASP A 253 0.55 -28.88 -9.64
N ASN A 254 0.45 -28.01 -10.62
CA ASN A 254 -0.53 -26.94 -10.62
C ASN A 254 -1.94 -27.51 -10.82
N ASP A 255 -2.90 -26.92 -10.12
CA ASP A 255 -4.30 -27.28 -10.15
C ASP A 255 -5.18 -26.03 -10.07
N ALA A 256 -6.49 -26.17 -10.26
CA ALA A 256 -7.42 -25.08 -10.10
C ALA A 256 -8.75 -25.54 -9.48
N LEU A 257 -9.22 -24.79 -8.49
CA LEU A 257 -10.58 -24.94 -8.02
C LEU A 257 -11.54 -24.34 -9.06
N LEU A 258 -12.36 -25.22 -9.68
CA LEU A 258 -13.25 -24.85 -10.76
C LEU A 258 -14.42 -24.02 -10.26
N VAL A 259 -14.66 -22.88 -10.92
CA VAL A 259 -15.79 -22.00 -10.69
C VAL A 259 -16.81 -22.14 -11.82
N ALA A 260 -16.37 -22.08 -13.07
CA ALA A 260 -17.19 -22.31 -14.25
C ALA A 260 -16.39 -23.11 -15.27
N LEU A 261 -16.96 -24.21 -15.76
CA LEU A 261 -16.36 -25.07 -16.78
C LEU A 261 -17.43 -25.88 -17.50
N GLU A 262 -17.50 -25.78 -18.82
CA GLU A 262 -18.25 -26.71 -19.65
C GLU A 262 -17.30 -27.80 -20.16
N GLN A 263 -17.63 -29.06 -19.90
CA GLN A 263 -16.84 -30.19 -20.37
C GLN A 263 -17.07 -30.47 -21.85
N PRO A 264 -16.10 -31.02 -22.59
CA PRO A 264 -16.30 -31.50 -23.95
C PRO A 264 -17.43 -32.52 -24.05
N ALA A 265 -18.20 -32.50 -25.11
CA ALA A 265 -19.32 -33.42 -25.32
C ALA A 265 -18.84 -34.89 -25.22
N GLY A 266 -19.45 -35.66 -24.32
CA GLY A 266 -19.11 -37.06 -24.03
C GLY A 266 -18.09 -37.27 -22.92
N SER A 267 -17.62 -36.19 -22.24
CA SER A 267 -16.90 -36.34 -20.99
C SER A 267 -17.81 -36.90 -19.90
N ASN A 268 -17.21 -37.64 -18.96
CA ASN A 268 -17.86 -38.07 -17.73
C ASN A 268 -17.56 -37.14 -16.55
N ASP A 269 -16.77 -36.08 -16.77
CA ASP A 269 -16.45 -35.12 -15.75
C ASP A 269 -17.56 -34.06 -15.65
N PRO A 270 -17.84 -33.54 -14.44
CA PRO A 270 -18.95 -32.63 -14.22
C PRO A 270 -18.74 -31.26 -14.84
N ASN A 271 -19.84 -30.64 -15.27
CA ASN A 271 -19.89 -29.23 -15.59
C ASN A 271 -20.01 -28.39 -14.33
N PHE A 272 -19.48 -27.17 -14.39
CA PHE A 272 -19.55 -26.20 -13.30
C PHE A 272 -20.12 -24.89 -13.79
N THR A 273 -21.11 -24.38 -13.05
CA THR A 273 -21.65 -23.03 -13.21
C THR A 273 -21.37 -22.24 -11.95
N GLY A 274 -20.87 -21.01 -12.10
CA GLY A 274 -20.51 -20.24 -10.91
C GLY A 274 -20.19 -18.78 -11.14
N ALA A 275 -19.77 -18.15 -10.08
CA ALA A 275 -19.36 -16.74 -10.05
C ALA A 275 -18.19 -16.54 -9.09
N ILE A 276 -17.36 -15.56 -9.39
CA ILE A 276 -16.22 -15.17 -8.57
C ILE A 276 -16.09 -13.66 -8.51
N ALA A 277 -15.67 -13.14 -7.37
CA ALA A 277 -15.31 -11.75 -7.19
C ALA A 277 -14.04 -11.67 -6.32
N ALA A 278 -13.17 -10.75 -6.68
CA ALA A 278 -11.98 -10.39 -5.91
C ALA A 278 -11.87 -8.87 -5.80
N GLN A 279 -11.37 -8.41 -4.67
CA GLN A 279 -11.08 -6.99 -4.41
C GLN A 279 -9.79 -6.89 -3.61
N SER A 280 -8.89 -6.04 -4.09
CA SER A 280 -7.66 -5.65 -3.38
C SER A 280 -7.68 -4.15 -3.13
N GLN A 281 -7.22 -3.72 -1.94
CA GLN A 281 -7.22 -2.32 -1.54
C GLN A 281 -5.95 -1.99 -0.77
N ILE A 282 -5.35 -0.83 -1.08
CA ILE A 282 -4.27 -0.27 -0.29
C ILE A 282 -4.59 1.16 0.13
N SER A 283 -4.27 1.52 1.37
CA SER A 283 -4.41 2.87 1.91
C SER A 283 -3.16 3.32 2.66
N LEU A 284 -2.83 4.62 2.54
CA LEU A 284 -1.65 5.22 3.14
C LEU A 284 -1.99 6.56 3.80
N TRP A 285 -1.50 6.76 5.03
CA TRP A 285 -1.52 8.06 5.68
C TRP A 285 -0.34 8.23 6.64
N ALA A 286 -0.02 9.48 6.96
CA ALA A 286 1.06 9.81 7.89
C ALA A 286 0.76 11.02 8.76
N ALA A 287 1.38 11.03 9.94
CA ALA A 287 1.41 12.13 10.87
C ALA A 287 2.83 12.37 11.38
N GLU A 288 3.27 13.63 11.35
CA GLU A 288 4.62 14.01 11.77
C GLU A 288 4.56 15.21 12.72
N ALA A 289 5.47 15.24 13.69
CA ALA A 289 5.75 16.40 14.53
C ALA A 289 7.24 16.66 14.49
N TYR A 290 7.65 17.89 14.18
CA TYR A 290 9.05 18.21 13.94
C TYR A 290 9.46 19.58 14.46
N GLY A 291 10.76 19.74 14.68
CA GLY A 291 11.44 21.01 14.88
C GLY A 291 12.35 21.32 13.69
N LEU A 292 12.50 22.58 13.38
CA LEU A 292 13.45 23.13 12.40
C LEU A 292 14.44 24.01 13.13
N ILE A 293 15.73 23.81 12.87
CA ILE A 293 16.82 24.66 13.38
C ILE A 293 17.55 25.24 12.18
N THR A 294 17.59 26.56 12.06
CA THR A 294 18.32 27.24 11.00
C THR A 294 19.83 27.15 11.26
N LEU A 295 20.53 26.43 10.38
CA LEU A 295 21.98 26.24 10.45
C LEU A 295 22.75 27.34 9.76
N ALA A 296 22.19 27.87 8.67
CA ALA A 296 22.81 28.94 7.89
C ALA A 296 21.73 29.73 7.15
N GLU A 297 21.85 31.02 7.18
CA GLU A 297 21.02 31.95 6.43
C GLU A 297 21.91 32.96 5.68
N VAL A 298 21.63 33.17 4.40
CA VAL A 298 22.27 34.15 3.54
C VAL A 298 21.15 34.90 2.84
N GLU A 299 21.37 36.14 2.41
CA GLU A 299 20.35 37.08 1.88
C GLU A 299 19.20 36.46 1.06
N SER A 300 19.43 35.34 0.36
CA SER A 300 18.45 34.70 -0.52
C SER A 300 18.29 33.19 -0.31
N SER A 301 18.96 32.61 0.68
CA SER A 301 18.89 31.16 0.90
C SER A 301 19.04 30.79 2.36
N SER A 302 18.35 29.73 2.79
CA SER A 302 18.47 29.15 4.12
C SER A 302 18.76 27.66 4.04
N LEU A 303 19.40 27.15 5.08
CA LEU A 303 19.61 25.74 5.33
C LEU A 303 19.16 25.42 6.76
N ASP A 304 18.16 24.61 6.87
CA ASP A 304 17.57 24.19 8.14
C ASP A 304 17.84 22.70 8.38
N LEU A 305 18.13 22.34 9.63
CA LEU A 305 18.08 20.97 10.14
C LEU A 305 16.66 20.68 10.59
N ILE A 306 16.07 19.60 10.11
CA ILE A 306 14.79 19.08 10.59
C ILE A 306 15.02 17.86 11.45
N GLY A 307 14.26 17.74 12.55
CA GLY A 307 14.25 16.55 13.40
C GLY A 307 12.94 16.43 14.15
N GLY A 308 12.50 15.21 14.42
CA GLY A 308 11.22 15.02 15.06
C GLY A 308 10.76 13.57 15.11
N TYR A 309 9.45 13.39 15.23
CA TYR A 309 8.76 12.10 15.27
C TYR A 309 7.86 11.93 14.04
N SER A 310 7.75 10.71 13.55
CA SER A 310 6.85 10.34 12.45
C SER A 310 6.13 9.04 12.73
N HIS A 311 4.90 9.01 12.26
CA HIS A 311 4.01 7.86 12.22
C HIS A 311 3.49 7.67 10.81
N PHE A 312 3.63 6.45 10.27
CA PHE A 312 3.03 6.04 9.00
C PHE A 312 2.11 4.84 9.22
N SER A 313 1.04 4.81 8.46
CA SER A 313 0.11 3.70 8.39
C SER A 313 -0.04 3.27 6.94
N ILE A 314 0.20 2.01 6.69
CA ILE A 314 0.03 1.36 5.38
C ILE A 314 -0.84 0.14 5.62
N ASP A 315 -2.07 0.17 5.09
CA ASP A 315 -3.02 -0.92 5.20
C ASP A 315 -3.23 -1.54 3.83
N ASP A 316 -3.07 -2.86 3.73
CA ASP A 316 -3.22 -3.64 2.52
C ASP A 316 -4.19 -4.79 2.75
N SER A 317 -5.18 -4.98 1.89
CA SER A 317 -6.20 -6.01 2.03
C SER A 317 -6.57 -6.66 0.72
N LEU A 318 -6.95 -7.93 0.81
CA LEU A 318 -7.49 -8.74 -0.27
C LEU A 318 -8.70 -9.54 0.23
N PHE A 319 -9.76 -9.52 -0.55
CA PHE A 319 -10.92 -10.36 -0.35
C PHE A 319 -11.26 -11.10 -1.64
N ILE A 320 -11.48 -12.42 -1.56
CA ILE A 320 -11.90 -13.26 -2.68
C ILE A 320 -13.09 -14.07 -2.24
N GLN A 321 -14.15 -14.09 -3.07
CA GLN A 321 -15.32 -14.95 -2.89
C GLN A 321 -15.63 -15.67 -4.20
N SER A 322 -15.85 -16.97 -4.13
CA SER A 322 -16.30 -17.79 -5.26
C SER A 322 -17.49 -18.67 -4.88
N VAL A 323 -18.41 -18.83 -5.81
CA VAL A 323 -19.52 -19.78 -5.70
C VAL A 323 -19.49 -20.67 -6.93
N SER A 324 -19.54 -21.97 -6.76
CA SER A 324 -19.63 -22.93 -7.86
C SER A 324 -20.72 -23.98 -7.60
N ILE A 325 -21.40 -24.38 -8.66
CA ILE A 325 -22.43 -25.41 -8.68
C ILE A 325 -21.94 -26.53 -9.59
N ASN A 326 -21.75 -27.72 -9.05
CA ASN A 326 -21.53 -28.93 -9.83
C ASN A 326 -22.88 -29.39 -10.39
N GLU A 327 -23.04 -29.35 -11.71
CA GLU A 327 -24.34 -29.59 -12.35
C GLU A 327 -24.84 -31.05 -12.21
N ASP A 328 -23.91 -32.01 -12.09
CA ASP A 328 -24.28 -33.44 -11.99
C ASP A 328 -24.79 -33.80 -10.60
N THR A 329 -24.24 -33.19 -9.58
CA THR A 329 -24.57 -33.51 -8.17
C THR A 329 -25.43 -32.44 -7.51
N ALA A 330 -25.67 -31.31 -8.18
CA ALA A 330 -26.28 -30.10 -7.63
C ALA A 330 -25.59 -29.60 -6.36
N ARG A 331 -24.30 -29.95 -6.16
CA ARG A 331 -23.50 -29.49 -5.02
C ARG A 331 -23.14 -28.05 -5.22
N ILE A 332 -23.48 -27.19 -4.26
CA ILE A 332 -23.14 -25.79 -4.20
C ILE A 332 -21.95 -25.64 -3.25
N ARG A 333 -20.93 -24.90 -3.69
CA ARG A 333 -19.74 -24.61 -2.92
C ARG A 333 -19.48 -23.11 -2.92
N GLU A 334 -19.43 -22.51 -1.74
CA GLU A 334 -19.06 -21.11 -1.55
C GLU A 334 -17.79 -21.04 -0.72
N ILE A 335 -16.80 -20.27 -1.21
CA ILE A 335 -15.49 -20.16 -0.59
C ILE A 335 -15.09 -18.69 -0.52
N THR A 336 -14.66 -18.28 0.67
CA THR A 336 -14.10 -16.93 0.90
C THR A 336 -12.71 -17.02 1.46
N ASP A 337 -11.84 -16.11 1.03
CA ASP A 337 -10.53 -15.85 1.61
C ASP A 337 -10.39 -14.34 1.85
N SER A 338 -9.86 -13.95 3.00
CA SER A 338 -9.57 -12.58 3.40
C SER A 338 -8.18 -12.50 4.01
N PHE A 339 -7.42 -11.52 3.54
CA PHE A 339 -6.09 -11.18 4.03
C PHE A 339 -6.10 -9.70 4.34
N ASP A 340 -5.88 -9.33 5.59
CA ASP A 340 -5.84 -7.94 6.05
C ASP A 340 -4.49 -7.68 6.73
N ILE A 341 -3.74 -6.71 6.23
CA ILE A 341 -2.41 -6.37 6.72
C ILE A 341 -2.37 -4.91 7.16
N GLU A 342 -1.84 -4.69 8.35
CA GLU A 342 -1.61 -3.38 8.93
C GLU A 342 -0.12 -3.19 9.21
N ASN A 343 0.47 -2.16 8.61
CA ASN A 343 1.83 -1.72 8.91
C ASN A 343 1.76 -0.37 9.63
N ARG A 344 2.31 -0.30 10.85
CA ARG A 344 2.32 0.88 11.71
C ARG A 344 3.75 1.26 12.06
N PHE A 345 4.29 2.24 11.31
CA PHE A 345 5.62 2.77 11.59
C PHE A 345 5.55 3.83 12.71
N ASN A 346 6.50 3.75 13.63
CA ASN A 346 6.71 4.75 14.68
C ASN A 346 8.21 4.99 14.83
N GLY A 347 8.66 6.23 14.60
CA GLY A 347 10.09 6.49 14.61
C GLY A 347 10.48 7.96 14.70
N GLY A 348 11.77 8.18 14.76
CA GLY A 348 12.38 9.49 14.64
C GLY A 348 12.61 9.87 13.18
N GLN A 349 12.64 11.15 12.90
CA GLN A 349 13.06 11.69 11.61
C GLN A 349 14.19 12.70 11.78
N ILE A 350 15.10 12.72 10.82
CA ILE A 350 16.17 13.71 10.72
C ILE A 350 16.43 14.04 9.24
N GLY A 351 16.76 15.30 8.94
CA GLY A 351 17.04 15.70 7.57
C GLY A 351 17.41 17.15 7.46
N PHE A 352 17.40 17.64 6.22
CA PHE A 352 17.74 19.01 5.88
C PHE A 352 16.70 19.59 4.94
N LYS A 353 16.38 20.85 5.18
CA LYS A 353 15.57 21.66 4.28
C LYS A 353 16.44 22.80 3.75
N PHE A 354 16.54 22.90 2.45
CA PHE A 354 17.17 24.00 1.77
C PHE A 354 16.11 24.84 1.07
N ALA A 355 16.19 26.16 1.19
CA ALA A 355 15.32 27.07 0.47
C ALA A 355 16.14 28.22 -0.15
N MET A 356 15.73 28.64 -1.34
CA MET A 356 16.34 29.77 -2.07
C MET A 356 15.24 30.64 -2.64
N ASN A 357 15.36 31.96 -2.42
CA ASN A 357 14.41 32.96 -2.87
C ASN A 357 15.03 33.84 -3.97
N HIS A 358 14.32 34.04 -5.06
CA HIS A 358 14.71 34.98 -6.14
C HIS A 358 13.49 35.79 -6.61
N GLY A 359 13.37 37.02 -6.13
CA GLY A 359 12.22 37.86 -6.39
C GLY A 359 10.93 37.26 -5.79
N ARG A 360 9.99 36.83 -6.65
CA ARG A 360 8.75 36.17 -6.25
C ARG A 360 8.83 34.65 -6.29
N TRP A 361 9.95 34.10 -6.72
CA TRP A 361 10.16 32.67 -6.84
C TRP A 361 10.89 32.13 -5.62
N THR A 362 10.42 30.99 -5.12
CA THR A 362 11.08 30.21 -4.07
C THR A 362 11.32 28.81 -4.59
N ALA A 363 12.55 28.34 -4.52
CA ALA A 363 12.88 26.94 -4.74
C ALA A 363 13.28 26.32 -3.42
N SER A 364 12.73 25.17 -3.08
CA SER A 364 13.09 24.45 -1.86
C SER A 364 13.26 22.96 -2.11
N SER A 365 14.14 22.35 -1.32
CA SER A 365 14.37 20.92 -1.27
C SER A 365 14.35 20.47 0.18
N LEU A 366 13.60 19.40 0.46
CA LEU A 366 13.59 18.71 1.74
C LEU A 366 14.09 17.30 1.50
N THR A 367 15.09 16.89 2.26
CA THR A 367 15.58 15.50 2.28
C THR A 367 15.64 15.05 3.72
N LYS A 368 14.98 13.96 4.04
CA LYS A 368 14.95 13.39 5.40
C LYS A 368 14.93 11.86 5.36
N ILE A 369 15.29 11.27 6.46
CA ILE A 369 15.18 9.85 6.70
C ILE A 369 14.42 9.62 8.00
N HIS A 370 13.48 8.70 7.95
CA HIS A 370 12.75 8.22 9.10
C HIS A 370 13.37 6.89 9.52
N LEU A 371 13.61 6.71 10.81
CA LEU A 371 14.22 5.51 11.39
C LEU A 371 13.37 5.09 12.59
N GLY A 372 12.91 3.85 12.61
CA GLY A 372 12.03 3.43 13.69
C GLY A 372 11.64 1.96 13.65
N ASN A 373 10.55 1.70 14.34
CA ASN A 373 9.91 0.39 14.41
C ASN A 373 8.71 0.34 13.47
N MET A 374 8.62 -0.72 12.67
CA MET A 374 7.44 -1.10 11.92
C MET A 374 6.76 -2.24 12.66
N ASN A 375 5.57 -1.98 13.19
CA ASN A 375 4.70 -3.01 13.72
C ASN A 375 3.83 -3.53 12.58
N GLN A 376 4.00 -4.82 12.26
CA GLN A 376 3.26 -5.51 11.21
C GLN A 376 2.26 -6.44 11.85
N LYS A 377 1.01 -6.34 11.43
CA LYS A 377 -0.09 -7.19 11.86
C LYS A 377 -0.78 -7.78 10.64
N VAL A 378 -0.90 -9.09 10.60
CA VAL A 378 -1.55 -9.85 9.53
C VAL A 378 -2.71 -10.61 10.12
N ASN A 379 -3.90 -10.47 9.52
CA ASN A 379 -5.08 -11.24 9.86
C ASN A 379 -5.53 -12.04 8.62
N ILE A 380 -5.53 -13.36 8.74
CA ILE A 380 -5.95 -14.29 7.69
C ILE A 380 -7.22 -14.99 8.13
N ALA A 381 -8.25 -14.91 7.31
CA ALA A 381 -9.55 -15.53 7.57
C ALA A 381 -10.15 -16.14 6.29
N GLY A 382 -10.99 -17.12 6.45
CA GLY A 382 -11.69 -17.72 5.33
C GLY A 382 -12.84 -18.62 5.78
N SER A 383 -13.70 -18.98 4.84
CA SER A 383 -14.79 -19.90 5.06
C SER A 383 -15.03 -20.76 3.82
N TRP A 384 -15.49 -21.97 4.08
CA TRP A 384 -15.89 -22.93 3.07
C TRP A 384 -17.27 -23.46 3.40
N VAL A 385 -18.25 -23.25 2.52
CA VAL A 385 -19.62 -23.72 2.68
C VAL A 385 -19.92 -24.71 1.57
N ASP A 386 -20.30 -25.93 1.95
CA ASP A 386 -20.77 -26.97 1.05
C ASP A 386 -22.25 -27.25 1.30
N GLN A 387 -23.02 -27.33 0.23
CA GLN A 387 -24.42 -27.72 0.27
C GLN A 387 -24.73 -28.75 -0.84
N VAL A 388 -25.29 -29.86 -0.50
CA VAL A 388 -25.86 -30.83 -1.45
C VAL A 388 -27.36 -30.90 -1.22
N PRO A 389 -28.19 -30.23 -2.03
CA PRO A 389 -29.63 -30.23 -1.85
C PRO A 389 -30.22 -31.66 -1.84
N PRO A 390 -31.22 -31.97 -0.98
CA PRO A 390 -31.94 -31.05 -0.09
C PRO A 390 -31.32 -30.87 1.31
N LEU A 391 -30.06 -31.28 1.52
CA LEU A 391 -29.40 -31.19 2.81
C LEU A 391 -29.11 -29.75 3.18
N ALA A 392 -29.05 -29.46 4.49
CA ALA A 392 -28.62 -28.15 4.98
C ALA A 392 -27.14 -27.91 4.64
N PRO A 393 -26.72 -26.64 4.40
CA PRO A 393 -25.32 -26.31 4.16
C PRO A 393 -24.46 -26.68 5.39
N THR A 394 -23.25 -27.14 5.14
CA THR A 394 -22.19 -27.32 6.13
C THR A 394 -21.13 -26.29 5.97
N THR A 395 -20.75 -25.62 7.06
CA THR A 395 -19.70 -24.57 7.04
C THR A 395 -18.51 -25.06 7.83
N ARG A 396 -17.32 -24.83 7.27
CA ARG A 396 -16.02 -25.03 7.94
C ARG A 396 -15.19 -23.75 7.84
N ALA A 397 -14.36 -23.52 8.83
CA ALA A 397 -13.42 -22.42 8.82
C ALA A 397 -12.27 -22.74 7.85
N GLY A 398 -11.79 -21.73 7.11
CA GLY A 398 -10.76 -21.86 6.09
C GLY A 398 -11.34 -21.79 4.67
N GLY A 399 -10.71 -20.93 3.87
CA GLY A 399 -11.00 -20.80 2.44
C GLY A 399 -10.23 -21.80 1.60
N LEU A 400 -9.77 -21.37 0.44
CA LEU A 400 -8.82 -22.10 -0.39
C LEU A 400 -7.38 -21.80 0.05
N LEU A 401 -7.04 -20.51 0.14
CA LEU A 401 -5.71 -20.01 0.47
C LEU A 401 -5.55 -19.61 1.95
N ALA A 402 -6.67 -19.55 2.68
CA ALA A 402 -6.72 -19.22 4.10
C ALA A 402 -6.95 -20.45 5.01
N VAL A 403 -6.68 -21.67 4.53
CA VAL A 403 -6.80 -22.89 5.33
C VAL A 403 -5.47 -23.22 6.02
N GLY A 404 -5.51 -23.60 7.28
CA GLY A 404 -4.29 -23.97 8.02
C GLY A 404 -3.44 -22.80 8.52
N ASN A 405 -3.48 -21.68 7.83
CA ASN A 405 -2.76 -20.45 8.15
C ASN A 405 -3.67 -19.34 8.72
N GLN A 406 -4.89 -19.65 9.12
CA GLN A 406 -5.82 -18.68 9.70
C GLN A 406 -5.31 -18.16 11.04
N GLY A 407 -5.57 -16.87 11.31
CA GLY A 407 -5.26 -16.27 12.59
C GLY A 407 -4.74 -14.85 12.46
N GLU A 408 -4.36 -14.32 13.61
CA GLU A 408 -3.72 -13.03 13.74
C GLU A 408 -2.25 -13.22 14.07
N PHE A 409 -1.38 -12.66 13.24
CA PHE A 409 0.07 -12.74 13.38
C PHE A 409 0.61 -11.32 13.54
N GLN A 410 1.57 -11.13 14.42
CA GLN A 410 2.15 -9.81 14.67
C GLN A 410 3.64 -9.92 14.92
N ARG A 411 4.39 -8.95 14.36
CA ARG A 411 5.81 -8.77 14.70
C ARG A 411 6.20 -7.30 14.65
N ASP A 412 7.32 -7.02 15.28
CA ASP A 412 8.00 -5.73 15.23
C ASP A 412 9.32 -5.89 14.47
N THR A 413 9.60 -5.01 13.53
CA THR A 413 10.85 -4.98 12.78
C THR A 413 11.38 -3.56 12.68
N PHE A 414 12.71 -3.42 12.56
CA PHE A 414 13.30 -2.12 12.28
C PHE A 414 13.02 -1.75 10.82
N ALA A 415 12.61 -0.50 10.59
CA ALA A 415 12.38 0.02 9.26
C ALA A 415 12.97 1.42 9.09
N PHE A 416 13.28 1.77 7.85
CA PHE A 416 13.67 3.12 7.49
C PHE A 416 12.85 3.61 6.28
N ALA A 417 12.64 4.94 6.22
CA ALA A 417 11.94 5.54 5.10
C ALA A 417 12.62 6.85 4.68
N PRO A 418 13.42 6.87 3.61
CA PRO A 418 13.93 8.08 3.02
C PRO A 418 12.82 8.83 2.28
N GLU A 419 12.80 10.16 2.47
CA GLU A 419 11.88 11.07 1.80
C GLU A 419 12.67 12.21 1.15
N VAL A 420 12.30 12.52 -0.10
CA VAL A 420 12.81 13.66 -0.84
C VAL A 420 11.64 14.45 -1.40
N ASN A 421 11.66 15.76 -1.24
CA ASN A 421 10.65 16.64 -1.77
C ASN A 421 11.32 17.87 -2.38
N PHE A 422 10.93 18.23 -3.60
CA PHE A 422 11.34 19.45 -4.30
C PHE A 422 10.12 20.32 -4.55
N LYS A 423 10.21 21.61 -4.26
CA LYS A 423 9.11 22.56 -4.49
C LYS A 423 9.60 23.82 -5.18
N LEU A 424 8.81 24.28 -6.14
CA LEU A 424 8.92 25.59 -6.75
C LEU A 424 7.70 26.41 -6.33
N GLY A 425 7.92 27.50 -5.63
CA GLY A 425 6.90 28.42 -5.15
C GLY A 425 6.86 29.72 -5.93
N TYR A 426 5.69 30.32 -6.04
CA TYR A 426 5.48 31.66 -6.56
C TYR A 426 4.60 32.48 -5.63
N SER A 427 5.15 33.59 -5.12
CA SER A 427 4.45 34.52 -4.24
C SER A 427 3.48 35.39 -5.03
N ILE A 428 2.17 35.11 -4.88
CA ILE A 428 1.07 35.91 -5.46
C ILE A 428 0.95 37.24 -4.67
N ARG A 429 1.04 37.09 -3.33
CA ARG A 429 1.05 38.20 -2.37
C ARG A 429 2.16 37.95 -1.37
N ASP A 430 2.46 38.97 -0.54
CA ASP A 430 3.53 38.89 0.47
C ASP A 430 3.36 37.74 1.47
N ASN A 431 2.12 37.25 1.66
CA ASN A 431 1.78 36.20 2.58
C ASN A 431 1.06 34.98 1.95
N VAL A 432 1.04 34.89 0.59
CA VAL A 432 0.34 33.82 -0.13
C VAL A 432 1.23 33.29 -1.25
N ASN A 433 1.61 32.01 -1.15
CA ASN A 433 2.47 31.32 -2.08
C ASN A 433 1.75 30.15 -2.73
N LEU A 434 1.79 30.06 -4.07
CA LEU A 434 1.44 28.82 -4.80
C LEU A 434 2.69 27.99 -4.97
N THR A 435 2.56 26.68 -4.80
CA THR A 435 3.67 25.74 -4.94
C THR A 435 3.34 24.63 -5.91
N LEU A 436 4.33 24.26 -6.71
CA LEU A 436 4.36 23.03 -7.49
C LEU A 436 5.54 22.22 -6.98
N GLY A 437 5.30 20.97 -6.61
CA GLY A 437 6.32 20.10 -6.04
C GLY A 437 6.34 18.72 -6.66
N TYR A 438 7.38 18.00 -6.28
CA TYR A 438 7.54 16.56 -6.54
C TYR A 438 8.01 15.91 -5.25
N SER A 439 7.36 14.84 -4.86
CA SER A 439 7.69 14.05 -3.67
C SER A 439 8.01 12.62 -4.04
N PHE A 440 8.95 12.04 -3.30
CA PHE A 440 9.28 10.62 -3.33
C PHE A 440 9.47 10.13 -1.89
N ILE A 441 8.83 9.02 -1.53
CA ILE A 441 8.99 8.35 -0.25
C ILE A 441 9.15 6.85 -0.53
N TYR A 442 10.14 6.24 0.10
CA TYR A 442 10.37 4.81 0.09
C TYR A 442 10.15 4.26 1.51
N PHE A 443 9.47 3.14 1.63
CA PHE A 443 9.23 2.42 2.87
C PHE A 443 9.90 1.06 2.80
N ASP A 444 10.79 0.80 3.74
CA ASP A 444 11.47 -0.47 3.92
C ASP A 444 10.69 -1.35 4.90
N ASN A 445 10.83 -2.67 4.76
CA ASN A 445 10.21 -3.66 5.65
C ASN A 445 8.70 -3.44 5.84
N VAL A 446 7.96 -3.46 4.72
CA VAL A 446 6.50 -3.42 4.68
C VAL A 446 6.00 -4.83 4.36
N ALA A 447 5.09 -5.36 5.14
CA ALA A 447 4.37 -6.58 4.78
C ALA A 447 3.23 -6.22 3.82
N LEU A 448 3.11 -6.93 2.69
CA LEU A 448 2.05 -6.77 1.72
C LEU A 448 1.27 -8.08 1.55
N VAL A 449 0.06 -8.00 1.04
CA VAL A 449 -0.80 -9.18 0.88
C VAL A 449 -0.15 -10.24 0.01
N GLY A 450 0.51 -9.82 -1.10
CA GLY A 450 1.17 -10.76 -2.00
C GLY A 450 2.26 -11.60 -1.34
N ASP A 451 2.95 -11.03 -0.35
CA ASP A 451 4.07 -11.66 0.35
C ASP A 451 3.63 -12.75 1.34
N VAL A 452 2.36 -12.70 1.81
CA VAL A 452 1.84 -13.61 2.83
C VAL A 452 0.93 -14.70 2.29
N ILE A 453 0.60 -14.66 1.00
CA ILE A 453 -0.23 -15.68 0.35
C ILE A 453 0.63 -16.87 -0.04
N ASP A 454 0.41 -18.01 0.60
CA ASP A 454 0.93 -19.31 0.16
C ASP A 454 -0.08 -19.97 -0.78
N THR A 455 0.31 -20.18 -2.03
CA THR A 455 -0.53 -20.83 -3.04
C THR A 455 -0.45 -22.36 -3.02
N HIS A 456 0.37 -22.94 -2.17
CA HIS A 456 0.45 -24.38 -1.98
C HIS A 456 -0.72 -24.86 -1.13
N VAL A 457 -1.51 -25.78 -1.64
CA VAL A 457 -2.70 -26.29 -0.94
C VAL A 457 -2.63 -27.81 -0.85
N ASP A 458 -2.98 -28.35 0.31
CA ASP A 458 -3.11 -29.78 0.51
C ASP A 458 -4.46 -30.26 -0.03
N ASP A 459 -4.44 -31.28 -0.90
CA ASP A 459 -5.65 -31.82 -1.55
C ASP A 459 -6.65 -32.41 -0.53
N ASP A 460 -6.19 -32.95 0.59
CA ASP A 460 -7.04 -33.48 1.66
C ASP A 460 -8.02 -32.41 2.20
N TRP A 461 -7.64 -31.13 2.14
CA TRP A 461 -8.56 -30.05 2.48
C TRP A 461 -9.72 -29.94 1.51
N ILE A 462 -9.42 -29.95 0.21
CA ILE A 462 -10.43 -29.81 -0.85
C ILE A 462 -11.36 -31.02 -0.87
N ALA A 463 -10.79 -32.21 -0.75
CA ALA A 463 -11.52 -33.48 -0.85
C ALA A 463 -12.25 -33.86 0.45
N LEU A 464 -11.59 -33.75 1.59
CA LEU A 464 -12.05 -34.29 2.88
C LEU A 464 -12.36 -33.23 3.92
N GLY A 465 -11.87 -31.98 3.73
CA GLY A 465 -11.96 -30.89 4.71
C GLY A 465 -11.01 -31.06 5.90
N ILE A 466 -9.92 -31.77 5.69
CA ILE A 466 -8.88 -31.98 6.70
C ILE A 466 -7.75 -31.02 6.42
N PRO A 467 -7.45 -30.05 7.31
CA PRO A 467 -6.32 -29.13 7.12
C PRO A 467 -5.00 -29.89 7.08
N GLY A 468 -4.22 -29.69 6.02
CA GLY A 468 -2.86 -30.20 5.90
C GLY A 468 -1.82 -29.25 6.48
N SER A 469 -0.56 -29.37 6.02
CA SER A 469 0.54 -28.49 6.40
C SER A 469 0.62 -27.21 5.54
N ARG A 470 -0.17 -27.11 4.50
CA ARG A 470 -0.23 -26.00 3.54
C ARG A 470 -1.67 -25.61 3.24
N PRO A 471 -1.95 -24.30 3.02
CA PRO A 471 -1.04 -23.15 3.08
C PRO A 471 -0.42 -22.93 4.47
N ALA A 472 0.79 -22.40 4.49
CA ALA A 472 1.49 -21.98 5.71
C ALA A 472 1.66 -20.47 5.74
N PHE A 473 1.70 -19.89 6.94
CA PHE A 473 2.00 -18.49 7.11
C PHE A 473 3.49 -18.29 7.38
N ASP A 474 4.11 -17.33 6.70
CA ASP A 474 5.41 -16.77 7.04
C ASP A 474 5.39 -15.26 6.81
N PHE A 475 6.19 -14.53 7.58
CA PHE A 475 6.40 -13.11 7.32
C PHE A 475 7.49 -12.96 6.26
N ASP A 476 7.12 -12.49 5.10
CA ASP A 476 8.05 -11.96 4.11
C ASP A 476 7.94 -10.44 4.06
N ASP A 477 9.03 -9.75 3.77
CA ASP A 477 9.10 -8.31 3.76
C ASP A 477 9.39 -7.80 2.36
N SER A 478 8.55 -6.87 1.96
CA SER A 478 8.72 -6.10 0.74
C SER A 478 9.10 -4.66 1.04
N SER A 479 9.22 -3.90 0.00
CA SER A 479 9.35 -2.47 0.03
C SER A 479 8.24 -1.80 -0.78
N LEU A 480 7.78 -0.67 -0.31
CA LEU A 480 6.81 0.16 -1.01
C LEU A 480 7.39 1.55 -1.24
N TRP A 481 7.14 2.14 -2.39
CA TRP A 481 7.47 3.54 -2.63
C TRP A 481 6.29 4.27 -3.25
N VAL A 482 6.22 5.57 -2.98
CA VAL A 482 5.25 6.47 -3.57
C VAL A 482 5.96 7.70 -4.09
N GLN A 483 5.50 8.19 -5.23
CA GLN A 483 6.04 9.42 -5.80
C GLN A 483 4.96 10.16 -6.58
N GLY A 484 5.13 11.45 -6.77
CA GLY A 484 4.21 12.21 -7.59
C GLY A 484 4.34 13.71 -7.48
N ILE A 485 3.35 14.39 -8.02
CA ILE A 485 3.30 15.84 -8.12
C ILE A 485 2.42 16.41 -7.01
N ASP A 486 2.88 17.51 -6.42
CA ASP A 486 2.19 18.24 -5.35
C ASP A 486 1.80 19.64 -5.86
N PHE A 487 0.54 20.03 -5.64
CA PHE A 487 0.04 21.38 -5.91
C PHE A 487 -0.38 22.02 -4.59
N GLY A 488 0.24 23.12 -4.21
CA GLY A 488 0.05 23.67 -2.88
C GLY A 488 -0.29 25.16 -2.84
N LEU A 489 -0.90 25.52 -1.72
CA LEU A 489 -1.11 26.90 -1.29
C LEU A 489 -0.55 27.04 0.13
N THR A 490 0.39 27.96 0.32
CA THR A 490 0.95 28.29 1.63
C THR A 490 0.51 29.68 2.04
N ILE A 491 0.06 29.83 3.27
CA ILE A 491 -0.33 31.12 3.87
C ILE A 491 0.53 31.34 5.12
N GLU A 492 1.13 32.51 5.22
CA GLU A 492 1.88 32.99 6.38
C GLU A 492 1.04 34.05 7.12
N ILE A 493 0.86 33.88 8.44
CA ILE A 493 -0.06 34.68 9.27
C ILE A 493 0.70 35.39 10.39
#